data_24e0a2c846a2fde0a199d5a70ef8371f
#
_entry.id   24e0a2c846a2fde0a199d5a70ef8371f
#
_cell.length_a   1.000
_cell.length_b   1.000
_cell.length_c   1.000
_cell.angle_alpha   90.00
_cell.angle_beta   90.00
_cell.angle_gamma   90.00
#
_symmetry.space_group_name_H-M   'P 1'
#
loop_
_entity.id
_entity.type
_entity.pdbx_description
1 polymer ?
#
loop_
_entity_poly.entity_id
_entity_poly.type
_entity_poly.pdbx_seq_one_letter_code
_entity_poly.pdbx_strand_id
1 'polypeptide(L)'
;MSATELEQGVGEILIDEERLQARIRELGRELSEDYAGRELLLVGVLKGAVFFMADLMRSLTVPCEIDFMAISSYGASTDSSGVVRILKDLDINIEGRHVLVIEDIIDSGLTLSYLMRNLEAREPASLEVCSLLTKPDRREIDVPVRYIGFEIPNRFVIGYGLDFAERYRNLPYVGVLDLELVPAGH
;
A
#
# COMPACT_ATOMS: atom_id res chain seq x y z
N MET A 1 14.26 -9.17 21.74
CA MET A 1 12.97 -8.47 22.05
C MET A 1 11.92 -9.56 22.25
N SER A 2 11.18 -9.51 23.36
CA SER A 2 10.03 -10.41 23.56
C SER A 2 8.86 -9.96 22.67
N ALA A 3 7.91 -10.86 22.34
CA ALA A 3 6.70 -10.51 21.58
C ALA A 3 5.96 -9.32 22.22
N THR A 4 5.98 -9.22 23.55
CA THR A 4 5.37 -8.15 24.33
C THR A 4 5.99 -6.77 24.10
N GLU A 5 7.30 -6.68 23.78
CA GLU A 5 7.98 -5.41 23.47
C GLU A 5 7.65 -4.92 22.05
N LEU A 6 7.39 -5.84 21.14
CA LEU A 6 7.03 -5.53 19.76
C LEU A 6 5.63 -4.90 19.67
N GLU A 7 4.75 -5.25 20.60
CA GLU A 7 3.35 -4.82 20.63
C GLU A 7 3.10 -3.60 21.52
N GLN A 8 4.13 -3.07 22.17
CA GLN A 8 3.99 -1.82 22.93
C GLN A 8 3.63 -0.67 21.96
N GLY A 9 2.54 0.02 22.23
CA GLY A 9 1.98 1.04 21.34
C GLY A 9 0.86 0.55 20.44
N VAL A 10 0.56 -0.75 20.44
CA VAL A 10 -0.62 -1.29 19.76
C VAL A 10 -1.83 -1.16 20.67
N GLY A 11 -2.83 -0.40 20.23
CA GLY A 11 -4.14 -0.31 20.87
C GLY A 11 -5.07 -1.41 20.38
N GLU A 12 -6.08 -1.01 19.61
CA GLU A 12 -7.04 -1.92 19.00
C GLU A 12 -6.48 -2.60 17.74
N ILE A 13 -6.67 -3.91 17.59
CA ILE A 13 -6.43 -4.60 16.32
C ILE A 13 -7.66 -4.41 15.42
N LEU A 14 -7.50 -3.70 14.31
CA LEU A 14 -8.58 -3.47 13.34
C LEU A 14 -8.78 -4.66 12.40
N ILE A 15 -7.68 -5.26 11.94
CA ILE A 15 -7.69 -6.36 10.99
C ILE A 15 -6.63 -7.35 11.45
N ASP A 16 -7.06 -8.52 11.90
CA ASP A 16 -6.18 -9.60 12.30
C ASP A 16 -5.54 -10.30 11.10
N GLU A 17 -4.54 -11.12 11.36
CA GLU A 17 -3.76 -11.82 10.33
C GLU A 17 -4.65 -12.73 9.47
N GLU A 18 -5.61 -13.43 10.08
CA GLU A 18 -6.47 -14.37 9.34
C GLU A 18 -7.34 -13.63 8.32
N ARG A 19 -7.97 -12.53 8.72
CA ARG A 19 -8.77 -11.67 7.84
C ARG A 19 -7.94 -11.05 6.74
N LEU A 20 -6.71 -10.57 7.06
CA LEU A 20 -5.77 -10.04 6.08
C LEU A 20 -5.47 -11.09 5.00
N GLN A 21 -5.05 -12.26 5.42
CA GLN A 21 -4.66 -13.32 4.49
C GLN A 21 -5.84 -13.85 3.68
N ALA A 22 -7.05 -13.90 4.27
CA ALA A 22 -8.26 -14.28 3.55
C ALA A 22 -8.57 -13.28 2.43
N ARG A 23 -8.54 -11.97 2.73
CA ARG A 23 -8.83 -10.92 1.73
C ARG A 23 -7.77 -10.86 0.63
N ILE A 24 -6.50 -11.05 0.96
CA ILE A 24 -5.42 -11.10 -0.03
C ILE A 24 -5.62 -12.25 -1.02
N ARG A 25 -6.03 -13.43 -0.54
CA ARG A 25 -6.37 -14.56 -1.43
C ARG A 25 -7.58 -14.27 -2.32
N GLU A 26 -8.58 -13.54 -1.82
CA GLU A 26 -9.72 -13.10 -2.64
C GLU A 26 -9.27 -12.14 -3.75
N LEU A 27 -8.48 -11.11 -3.40
CA LEU A 27 -7.92 -10.17 -4.37
C LEU A 27 -7.05 -10.89 -5.42
N GLY A 28 -6.22 -11.84 -4.98
CA GLY A 28 -5.40 -12.64 -5.89
C GLY A 28 -6.24 -13.43 -6.91
N ARG A 29 -7.39 -13.95 -6.48
CA ARG A 29 -8.34 -14.64 -7.37
C ARG A 29 -9.01 -13.67 -8.34
N GLU A 30 -9.55 -12.54 -7.86
CA GLU A 30 -10.15 -11.47 -8.68
C GLU A 30 -9.17 -11.01 -9.77
N LEU A 31 -7.93 -10.71 -9.38
CA LEU A 31 -6.87 -10.28 -10.30
C LEU A 31 -6.50 -11.37 -11.31
N SER A 32 -6.42 -12.61 -10.87
CA SER A 32 -6.10 -13.73 -11.76
C SER A 32 -7.18 -13.97 -12.84
N GLU A 33 -8.45 -13.74 -12.48
CA GLU A 33 -9.57 -13.80 -13.42
C GLU A 33 -9.53 -12.63 -14.41
N ASP A 34 -9.35 -11.40 -13.90
CA ASP A 34 -9.34 -10.18 -14.71
C ASP A 34 -8.15 -10.09 -15.68
N TYR A 35 -7.00 -10.64 -15.28
CA TYR A 35 -5.79 -10.65 -16.10
C TYR A 35 -5.49 -12.01 -16.76
N ALA A 36 -6.48 -12.90 -16.86
CA ALA A 36 -6.29 -14.19 -17.52
C ALA A 36 -5.75 -14.02 -18.95
N GLY A 37 -4.65 -14.72 -19.25
CA GLY A 37 -3.97 -14.65 -20.55
C GLY A 37 -3.15 -13.39 -20.79
N ARG A 38 -2.90 -12.58 -19.77
CA ARG A 38 -2.07 -11.37 -19.84
C ARG A 38 -0.89 -11.48 -18.88
N GLU A 39 0.21 -10.83 -19.23
CA GLU A 39 1.34 -10.66 -18.32
C GLU A 39 1.12 -9.38 -17.50
N LEU A 40 1.21 -9.50 -16.19
CA LEU A 40 0.96 -8.41 -15.25
C LEU A 40 2.27 -7.89 -14.65
N LEU A 41 2.49 -6.59 -14.70
CA LEU A 41 3.57 -5.94 -13.96
C LEU A 41 3.00 -5.33 -12.67
N LEU A 42 3.44 -5.85 -11.53
CA LEU A 42 3.14 -5.29 -10.22
C LEU A 42 4.17 -4.21 -9.88
N VAL A 43 3.70 -3.01 -9.58
CA VAL A 43 4.54 -1.88 -9.16
C VAL A 43 4.25 -1.58 -7.70
N GLY A 44 5.15 -2.01 -6.81
CA GLY A 44 5.02 -1.77 -5.38
C GLY A 44 5.54 -0.39 -4.96
N VAL A 45 4.75 0.34 -4.17
CA VAL A 45 5.19 1.63 -3.61
C VAL A 45 5.89 1.39 -2.26
N LEU A 46 7.18 1.65 -2.23
CA LEU A 46 8.03 1.45 -1.06
C LEU A 46 7.80 2.54 -0.01
N LYS A 47 7.86 2.19 1.29
CA LYS A 47 8.22 0.86 1.84
C LYS A 47 7.01 0.02 2.23
N GLY A 48 5.87 0.64 2.53
CA GLY A 48 4.72 0.02 3.19
C GLY A 48 4.08 -1.13 2.40
N ALA A 49 4.03 -1.02 1.07
CA ALA A 49 3.38 -2.03 0.23
C ALA A 49 4.14 -3.38 0.12
N VAL A 50 5.37 -3.49 0.66
CA VAL A 50 6.23 -4.68 0.45
C VAL A 50 5.57 -5.98 0.91
N PHE A 51 4.97 -6.00 2.11
CA PHE A 51 4.33 -7.20 2.65
C PHE A 51 3.09 -7.59 1.85
N PHE A 52 2.23 -6.60 1.59
CA PHE A 52 1.03 -6.82 0.79
C PHE A 52 1.34 -7.31 -0.61
N MET A 53 2.28 -6.69 -1.30
CA MET A 53 2.70 -7.10 -2.65
C MET A 53 3.26 -8.52 -2.66
N ALA A 54 4.09 -8.90 -1.67
CA ALA A 54 4.68 -10.23 -1.58
C ALA A 54 3.62 -11.32 -1.40
N ASP A 55 2.65 -11.11 -0.51
CA ASP A 55 1.58 -12.08 -0.28
C ASP A 55 0.57 -12.11 -1.43
N LEU A 56 0.23 -10.94 -2.00
CA LEU A 56 -0.66 -10.85 -3.16
C LEU A 56 -0.08 -11.60 -4.36
N MET A 57 1.20 -11.35 -4.68
CA MET A 57 1.89 -12.01 -5.79
C MET A 57 1.86 -13.55 -5.67
N ARG A 58 2.02 -14.08 -4.45
CA ARG A 58 1.95 -15.53 -4.18
C ARG A 58 0.54 -16.10 -4.33
N SER A 59 -0.48 -15.26 -4.32
CA SER A 59 -1.88 -15.64 -4.52
C SER A 59 -2.34 -15.55 -5.98
N LEU A 60 -1.52 -14.98 -6.88
CA LEU A 60 -1.80 -14.89 -8.30
C LEU A 60 -1.54 -16.22 -9.02
N THR A 61 -2.38 -16.54 -10.01
CA THR A 61 -2.21 -17.69 -10.92
C THR A 61 -1.83 -17.28 -12.35
N VAL A 62 -1.66 -15.98 -12.60
CA VAL A 62 -1.18 -15.44 -13.87
C VAL A 62 0.32 -15.09 -13.77
N PRO A 63 1.08 -15.12 -14.88
CA PRO A 63 2.46 -14.66 -14.88
C PRO A 63 2.55 -13.20 -14.46
N CYS A 64 3.46 -12.89 -13.53
CA CYS A 64 3.68 -11.53 -13.09
C CYS A 64 5.17 -11.21 -12.92
N GLU A 65 5.53 -9.99 -13.28
CA GLU A 65 6.82 -9.36 -12.95
C GLU A 65 6.62 -8.34 -11.85
N ILE A 66 7.71 -7.94 -11.21
CA ILE A 66 7.67 -6.93 -10.14
C ILE A 66 8.67 -5.83 -10.39
N ASP A 67 8.29 -4.61 -10.03
CA ASP A 67 9.18 -3.47 -9.90
C ASP A 67 8.72 -2.59 -8.73
N PHE A 68 9.54 -1.64 -8.33
CA PHE A 68 9.28 -0.80 -7.18
C PHE A 68 9.48 0.68 -7.51
N MET A 69 8.65 1.51 -6.91
CA MET A 69 8.85 2.95 -6.83
C MET A 69 8.97 3.39 -5.38
N ALA A 70 9.75 4.44 -5.14
CA ALA A 70 9.78 5.10 -3.85
C ALA A 70 9.43 6.57 -4.02
N ILE A 71 8.51 7.05 -3.21
CA ILE A 71 7.97 8.40 -3.28
C ILE A 71 8.05 9.03 -1.90
N SER A 72 8.47 10.29 -1.82
CA SER A 72 8.34 11.09 -0.61
C SER A 72 7.31 12.20 -0.82
N SER A 73 6.36 12.31 0.08
CA SER A 73 5.57 13.52 0.24
C SER A 73 6.38 14.50 1.09
N TYR A 74 6.84 15.61 0.53
CA TYR A 74 7.53 16.64 1.27
C TYR A 74 6.51 17.48 2.03
N GLY A 75 6.57 17.45 3.38
CA GLY A 75 5.78 18.30 4.25
C GLY A 75 4.98 17.54 5.30
N ALA A 76 5.67 16.92 6.29
CA ALA A 76 5.06 16.48 7.55
C ALA A 76 4.80 17.66 8.51
N SER A 77 4.89 18.93 8.04
CA SER A 77 4.48 20.12 8.77
C SER A 77 3.21 20.71 8.14
N THR A 78 2.39 21.29 8.96
CA THR A 78 1.01 21.76 8.79
C THR A 78 0.68 22.63 7.58
N ASP A 79 1.65 22.94 6.72
CA ASP A 79 1.49 23.59 5.41
C ASP A 79 2.06 22.69 4.32
N SER A 80 1.25 21.72 3.87
CA SER A 80 1.62 20.79 2.80
C SER A 80 1.73 21.56 1.48
N SER A 81 2.95 21.80 1.01
CA SER A 81 3.19 22.37 -0.34
C SER A 81 2.79 21.42 -1.47
N GLY A 82 2.27 20.22 -1.17
CA GLY A 82 1.82 19.24 -2.15
C GLY A 82 2.92 18.71 -3.09
N VAL A 83 4.19 18.99 -2.82
CA VAL A 83 5.29 18.53 -3.66
C VAL A 83 5.59 17.07 -3.39
N VAL A 84 5.26 16.23 -4.36
CA VAL A 84 5.60 14.80 -4.37
C VAL A 84 6.91 14.62 -5.14
N ARG A 85 7.86 13.89 -4.58
CA ARG A 85 9.16 13.60 -5.21
C ARG A 85 9.35 12.11 -5.38
N ILE A 86 9.70 11.67 -6.59
CA ILE A 86 10.13 10.31 -6.87
C ILE A 86 11.57 10.16 -6.39
N LEU A 87 11.82 9.25 -5.46
CA LEU A 87 13.14 8.91 -4.92
C LEU A 87 13.77 7.73 -5.67
N LYS A 88 12.96 6.74 -6.06
CA LYS A 88 13.31 5.65 -6.94
C LYS A 88 12.23 5.53 -8.01
N ASP A 89 12.65 5.52 -9.26
CA ASP A 89 11.80 5.27 -10.40
C ASP A 89 11.87 3.80 -10.82
N LEU A 90 10.99 3.39 -11.74
CA LEU A 90 10.97 2.06 -12.33
C LEU A 90 12.27 1.76 -13.08
N ASP A 91 12.72 0.53 -12.98
CA ASP A 91 13.85 0.00 -13.77
C ASP A 91 13.37 -0.57 -15.11
N ILE A 92 12.06 -0.87 -15.21
CA ILE A 92 11.41 -1.51 -16.37
C ILE A 92 10.66 -0.46 -17.21
N ASN A 93 10.75 -0.54 -18.54
CA ASN A 93 9.85 0.21 -19.42
C ASN A 93 8.44 -0.38 -19.37
N ILE A 94 7.45 0.46 -19.12
CA ILE A 94 6.04 0.05 -18.95
C ILE A 94 5.16 0.31 -20.18
N GLU A 95 5.71 0.89 -21.25
CA GLU A 95 4.99 1.11 -22.49
C GLU A 95 4.34 -0.16 -23.04
N GLY A 96 3.04 -0.12 -23.28
CA GLY A 96 2.27 -1.26 -23.77
C GLY A 96 2.07 -2.42 -22.77
N ARG A 97 2.46 -2.28 -21.49
CA ARG A 97 2.31 -3.31 -20.47
C ARG A 97 1.05 -3.15 -19.64
N HIS A 98 0.54 -4.24 -19.08
CA HIS A 98 -0.51 -4.19 -18.06
C HIS A 98 0.14 -3.93 -16.69
N VAL A 99 -0.13 -2.77 -16.11
CA VAL A 99 0.49 -2.31 -14.86
C VAL A 99 -0.54 -2.26 -13.74
N LEU A 100 -0.21 -2.83 -12.60
CA LEU A 100 -0.98 -2.75 -11.37
C LEU A 100 -0.12 -2.12 -10.27
N VAL A 101 -0.50 -0.93 -9.84
CA VAL A 101 0.13 -0.24 -8.70
C VAL A 101 -0.37 -0.86 -7.41
N ILE A 102 0.57 -1.26 -6.55
CA ILE A 102 0.28 -1.86 -5.25
C ILE A 102 0.60 -0.85 -4.15
N GLU A 103 -0.44 -0.48 -3.38
CA GLU A 103 -0.36 0.44 -2.26
C GLU A 103 -0.75 -0.25 -0.94
N ASP A 104 -0.10 0.12 0.14
CA ASP A 104 -0.47 -0.30 1.48
C ASP A 104 -1.72 0.43 1.96
N ILE A 105 -1.76 1.75 1.80
CA ILE A 105 -2.87 2.59 2.25
C ILE A 105 -3.04 3.83 1.36
N ILE A 106 -4.28 4.13 1.04
CA ILE A 106 -4.66 5.40 0.40
C ILE A 106 -5.34 6.29 1.42
N ASP A 107 -4.70 7.39 1.76
CA ASP A 107 -5.20 8.43 2.67
C ASP A 107 -5.86 9.56 1.87
N SER A 108 -5.19 10.70 1.66
CA SER A 108 -5.74 11.85 0.90
C SER A 108 -5.89 11.59 -0.61
N GLY A 109 -5.12 10.67 -1.17
CA GLY A 109 -5.06 10.40 -2.61
C GLY A 109 -4.11 11.28 -3.40
N LEU A 110 -3.50 12.30 -2.78
CA LEU A 110 -2.59 13.24 -3.44
C LEU A 110 -1.37 12.55 -4.06
N THR A 111 -0.70 11.72 -3.28
CA THR A 111 0.50 10.97 -3.71
C THR A 111 0.15 10.01 -4.84
N LEU A 112 -0.94 9.25 -4.67
CA LEU A 112 -1.39 8.30 -5.68
C LEU A 112 -1.80 8.99 -6.98
N SER A 113 -2.51 10.12 -6.91
CA SER A 113 -2.89 10.91 -8.09
C SER A 113 -1.66 11.38 -8.89
N TYR A 114 -0.62 11.84 -8.19
CA TYR A 114 0.63 12.22 -8.84
C TYR A 114 1.30 11.02 -9.51
N LEU A 115 1.38 9.89 -8.80
CA LEU A 115 1.98 8.65 -9.30
C LEU A 115 1.26 8.15 -10.55
N MET A 116 -0.06 8.07 -10.50
CA MET A 116 -0.88 7.59 -11.63
C MET A 116 -0.67 8.44 -12.87
N ARG A 117 -0.69 9.78 -12.77
CA ARG A 117 -0.40 10.68 -13.90
C ARG A 117 1.00 10.47 -14.49
N ASN A 118 1.99 10.24 -13.62
CA ASN A 118 3.37 9.99 -14.07
C ASN A 118 3.49 8.66 -14.84
N LEU A 119 2.83 7.61 -14.36
CA LEU A 119 2.83 6.31 -15.00
C LEU A 119 1.98 6.29 -16.28
N GLU A 120 0.83 6.97 -16.30
CA GLU A 120 -0.04 7.08 -17.46
C GLU A 120 0.65 7.76 -18.66
N ALA A 121 1.49 8.78 -18.38
CA ALA A 121 2.29 9.45 -19.40
C ALA A 121 3.34 8.55 -20.08
N ARG A 122 3.56 7.34 -19.56
CA ARG A 122 4.47 6.32 -20.14
C ARG A 122 3.74 5.29 -21.01
N GLU A 123 2.47 5.52 -21.32
CA GLU A 123 1.65 4.77 -22.28
C GLU A 123 1.55 3.25 -21.97
N PRO A 124 1.22 2.83 -20.72
CA PRO A 124 0.94 1.41 -20.45
C PRO A 124 -0.33 0.96 -21.20
N ALA A 125 -0.44 -0.34 -21.49
CA ALA A 125 -1.66 -0.92 -22.09
C ALA A 125 -2.86 -0.86 -21.15
N SER A 126 -2.61 -0.97 -19.83
CA SER A 126 -3.58 -0.68 -18.77
C SER A 126 -2.83 -0.25 -17.51
N LEU A 127 -3.47 0.61 -16.72
CA LEU A 127 -2.94 1.10 -15.46
C LEU A 127 -4.06 1.10 -14.41
N GLU A 128 -3.95 0.24 -13.42
CA GLU A 128 -4.93 0.06 -12.35
C GLU A 128 -4.24 0.12 -10.98
N VAL A 129 -5.04 0.26 -9.93
CA VAL A 129 -4.56 0.31 -8.54
C VAL A 129 -5.19 -0.81 -7.72
N CYS A 130 -4.35 -1.47 -6.91
CA CYS A 130 -4.75 -2.37 -5.86
C CYS A 130 -4.20 -1.85 -4.53
N SER A 131 -5.08 -1.45 -3.62
CA SER A 131 -4.71 -0.97 -2.28
C SER A 131 -5.20 -1.90 -1.20
N LEU A 132 -4.33 -2.20 -0.23
CA LEU A 132 -4.76 -3.00 0.93
C LEU A 132 -5.76 -2.24 1.79
N LEU A 133 -5.47 -0.96 2.07
CA LEU A 133 -6.30 -0.11 2.91
C LEU A 133 -6.70 1.17 2.20
N THR A 134 -7.88 1.68 2.54
CA THR A 134 -8.32 3.03 2.15
C THR A 134 -9.05 3.70 3.30
N LYS A 135 -8.88 5.03 3.40
CA LYS A 135 -9.60 5.90 4.33
C LYS A 135 -10.52 6.83 3.54
N PRO A 136 -11.77 6.44 3.27
CA PRO A 136 -12.69 7.27 2.47
C PRO A 136 -12.88 8.69 3.03
N ASP A 137 -12.96 8.82 4.37
CA ASP A 137 -13.17 10.10 5.05
C ASP A 137 -12.00 11.09 4.90
N ARG A 138 -10.82 10.60 4.47
CA ARG A 138 -9.61 11.42 4.27
C ARG A 138 -9.38 11.80 2.83
N ARG A 139 -10.19 11.30 1.93
CA ARG A 139 -10.02 11.49 0.50
C ARG A 139 -10.20 12.97 0.10
N GLU A 140 -9.14 13.59 -0.40
CA GLU A 140 -9.12 14.95 -0.94
C GLU A 140 -9.20 14.96 -2.47
N ILE A 141 -8.55 13.96 -3.09
CA ILE A 141 -8.57 13.76 -4.54
C ILE A 141 -9.14 12.37 -4.82
N ASP A 142 -10.15 12.32 -5.66
CA ASP A 142 -10.71 11.07 -6.14
C ASP A 142 -9.78 10.45 -7.19
N VAL A 143 -9.21 9.31 -6.84
CA VAL A 143 -8.42 8.46 -7.73
C VAL A 143 -9.17 7.16 -7.87
N PRO A 144 -9.49 6.72 -9.09
CA PRO A 144 -10.12 5.42 -9.29
C PRO A 144 -9.24 4.31 -8.72
N VAL A 145 -9.78 3.51 -7.80
CA VAL A 145 -9.12 2.36 -7.21
C VAL A 145 -9.98 1.15 -7.47
N ARG A 146 -9.52 0.26 -8.33
CA ARG A 146 -10.32 -0.87 -8.78
C ARG A 146 -10.37 -1.98 -7.73
N TYR A 147 -9.27 -2.24 -7.05
CA TYR A 147 -9.16 -3.33 -6.08
C TYR A 147 -8.84 -2.76 -4.70
N ILE A 148 -9.74 -2.98 -3.75
CA ILE A 148 -9.60 -2.50 -2.37
C ILE A 148 -9.69 -3.69 -1.42
N GLY A 149 -8.71 -3.80 -0.53
CA GLY A 149 -8.71 -4.80 0.52
C GLY A 149 -9.75 -4.45 1.59
N PHE A 150 -9.54 -3.34 2.29
CA PHE A 150 -10.39 -2.91 3.41
C PHE A 150 -10.57 -1.39 3.43
N GLU A 151 -11.77 -0.96 3.77
CA GLU A 151 -12.04 0.41 4.19
C GLU A 151 -11.85 0.52 5.70
N ILE A 152 -11.10 1.50 6.16
CA ILE A 152 -10.83 1.72 7.58
C ILE A 152 -11.20 3.15 8.01
N PRO A 153 -11.54 3.36 9.30
CA PRO A 153 -11.80 4.69 9.83
C PRO A 153 -10.54 5.57 9.80
N ASN A 154 -10.75 6.88 9.96
CA ASN A 154 -9.65 7.85 10.03
C ASN A 154 -8.91 7.74 11.37
N ARG A 155 -8.09 6.70 11.52
CA ARG A 155 -7.20 6.46 12.67
C ARG A 155 -5.78 6.23 12.17
N PHE A 156 -4.78 6.50 13.01
CA PHE A 156 -3.40 6.17 12.68
C PHE A 156 -3.17 4.67 12.88
N VAL A 157 -2.77 3.99 11.81
CA VAL A 157 -2.63 2.53 11.79
C VAL A 157 -1.18 2.12 11.55
N ILE A 158 -0.80 1.00 12.14
CA ILE A 158 0.52 0.37 12.10
C ILE A 158 0.39 -1.12 11.84
N GLY A 159 1.47 -1.73 11.43
CA GLY A 159 1.56 -3.17 11.17
C GLY A 159 1.36 -3.53 9.71
N TYR A 160 1.77 -4.71 9.35
CA TYR A 160 1.71 -5.29 8.01
C TYR A 160 2.27 -4.34 6.91
N GLY A 161 3.48 -3.82 7.16
CA GLY A 161 4.16 -2.86 6.29
C GLY A 161 4.06 -1.40 6.75
N LEU A 162 2.97 -1.03 7.42
CA LEU A 162 2.76 0.32 7.95
C LEU A 162 3.61 0.55 9.21
N ASP A 163 4.13 1.76 9.35
CA ASP A 163 5.04 2.10 10.44
C ASP A 163 4.64 3.33 11.26
N PHE A 164 5.28 3.40 12.40
CA PHE A 164 5.49 4.62 13.17
C PHE A 164 6.96 4.70 13.55
N ALA A 165 7.67 5.75 13.10
CA ALA A 165 9.10 5.94 13.32
C ALA A 165 9.95 4.71 12.93
N GLU A 166 9.70 4.13 11.75
CA GLU A 166 10.33 2.92 11.19
C GLU A 166 10.12 1.64 12.02
N ARG A 167 9.13 1.62 12.91
CA ARG A 167 8.75 0.46 13.73
C ARG A 167 7.42 -0.11 13.32
N TYR A 168 7.10 -1.29 13.80
CA TYR A 168 5.82 -2.00 13.65
C TYR A 168 5.53 -2.62 12.29
N ARG A 169 6.32 -2.36 11.24
CA ARG A 169 6.06 -2.93 9.89
C ARG A 169 5.95 -4.45 9.88
N ASN A 170 6.62 -5.12 10.81
CA ASN A 170 6.71 -6.58 10.93
C ASN A 170 5.59 -7.22 11.76
N LEU A 171 4.62 -6.45 12.26
CA LEU A 171 3.42 -7.03 12.87
C LEU A 171 2.59 -7.73 11.80
N PRO A 172 2.02 -8.92 12.09
CA PRO A 172 1.28 -9.69 11.08
C PRO A 172 -0.17 -9.22 10.87
N TYR A 173 -0.57 -8.16 11.55
CA TYR A 173 -1.92 -7.58 11.56
C TYR A 173 -1.86 -6.06 11.38
N VAL A 174 -3.02 -5.43 11.17
CA VAL A 174 -3.17 -3.97 11.20
C VAL A 174 -3.84 -3.55 12.51
N GLY A 175 -3.12 -2.76 13.29
CA GLY A 175 -3.59 -2.19 14.56
C GLY A 175 -3.60 -0.68 14.54
N VAL A 176 -4.29 -0.09 15.52
CA VAL A 176 -4.27 1.35 15.77
C VAL A 176 -3.10 1.69 16.68
N LEU A 177 -2.33 2.71 16.33
CA LEU A 177 -1.31 3.25 17.23
C LEU A 177 -1.98 3.97 18.39
N ASP A 178 -1.59 3.59 19.61
CA ASP A 178 -1.94 4.28 20.84
C ASP A 178 -0.68 4.93 21.41
N LEU A 179 -0.60 6.25 21.30
CA LEU A 179 0.56 7.02 21.74
C LEU A 179 0.78 6.98 23.27
N GLU A 180 -0.26 6.70 24.05
CA GLU A 180 -0.14 6.56 25.51
C GLU A 180 0.59 5.26 25.89
N LEU A 181 0.55 4.26 25.01
CA LEU A 181 1.23 2.98 25.18
C LEU A 181 2.64 2.97 24.59
N VAL A 182 3.03 4.00 23.81
CA VAL A 182 4.38 4.09 23.25
C VAL A 182 5.37 4.46 24.35
N PRO A 183 6.47 3.69 24.57
CA PRO A 183 7.46 4.00 25.60
C PRO A 183 8.10 5.38 25.40
N ALA A 184 8.26 6.14 26.49
CA ALA A 184 8.95 7.42 26.45
C ALA A 184 10.43 7.24 26.03
N GLY A 185 10.86 7.96 24.99
CA GLY A 185 12.25 7.90 24.49
C GLY A 185 12.38 7.41 23.05
N HIS A 186 11.30 7.45 22.29
CA HIS A 186 11.28 7.06 20.88
C HIS A 186 10.74 8.17 20.00
#